data_177fa9cdb90584d110f5baea814125ea
#
_entry.id   177fa9cdb90584d110f5baea814125ea
#
_cell.length_a   1.000
_cell.length_b   1.000
_cell.length_c   1.000
_cell.angle_alpha   90.00
_cell.angle_beta   90.00
_cell.angle_gamma   90.00
#
_symmetry.space_group_name_H-M   'P 1'
#
loop_
_entity.id
_entity.type
_entity.pdbx_description
1 polymer ?
#
loop_
_entity_poly.entity_id
_entity_poly.type
_entity_poly.pdbx_seq_one_letter_code
_entity_poly.pdbx_strand_id
1 'polypeptide(L)'
;FQGSLLGVRAVKEEFSITATGFMMSGYFVGYFLGAIIIPRLISQVGHIRIYAAFASIASLVILLHAVFVSPFIWFLLRVLTGISMVSIYTVAESWLNDRASNKNRGSVLSIYMVILYGAMGCGMLLLNFSDPINFEPFILISIITSGALVPILLTKRKPPTFKKIEKMSIQEVYISSPFGMVSSLFYGAAQSALFTLLAVYAAGMNFTIFQISL
;
A
#
# COMPACT_ATOMS: atom_id res chain seq x y z
N PHE A 1 1.48 -8.56 -2.36
CA PHE A 1 2.49 -9.07 -3.30
C PHE A 1 3.84 -8.37 -3.12
N GLN A 2 3.94 -7.02 -3.35
CA GLN A 2 5.22 -6.30 -3.28
C GLN A 2 5.97 -6.49 -1.94
N GLY A 3 5.27 -6.37 -0.81
CA GLY A 3 5.89 -6.53 0.51
C GLY A 3 6.49 -7.92 0.69
N SER A 4 5.73 -8.96 0.36
CA SER A 4 6.18 -10.35 0.46
C SER A 4 7.32 -10.66 -0.51
N LEU A 5 7.24 -10.13 -1.76
CA LEU A 5 8.32 -10.25 -2.74
C LEU A 5 9.64 -9.69 -2.20
N LEU A 6 9.61 -8.47 -1.66
CA LEU A 6 10.80 -7.83 -1.09
C LEU A 6 11.31 -8.56 0.16
N GLY A 7 10.40 -9.08 1.00
CA GLY A 7 10.76 -9.87 2.17
C GLY A 7 11.49 -11.16 1.79
N VAL A 8 10.94 -11.93 0.84
CA VAL A 8 11.58 -13.18 0.35
C VAL A 8 12.91 -12.88 -0.35
N ARG A 9 12.96 -11.83 -1.17
CA ARG A 9 14.21 -11.42 -1.82
C ARG A 9 15.28 -10.98 -0.82
N ALA A 10 14.92 -10.25 0.23
CA ALA A 10 15.86 -9.84 1.26
C ALA A 10 16.54 -11.03 1.95
N VAL A 11 15.79 -12.13 2.19
CA VAL A 11 16.35 -13.37 2.72
C VAL A 11 17.32 -14.00 1.73
N LYS A 12 16.98 -14.03 0.44
CA LYS A 12 17.85 -14.56 -0.62
C LYS A 12 19.11 -13.71 -0.87
N GLU A 13 19.04 -12.41 -0.65
CA GLU A 13 20.17 -11.47 -0.70
C GLU A 13 20.97 -11.43 0.63
N GLU A 14 20.68 -12.35 1.55
CA GLU A 14 21.36 -12.52 2.84
C GLU A 14 21.33 -11.27 3.73
N PHE A 15 20.27 -10.44 3.62
CA PHE A 15 20.11 -9.30 4.51
C PHE A 15 19.89 -9.77 5.94
N SER A 16 20.55 -9.12 6.92
CA SER A 16 20.30 -9.42 8.31
C SER A 16 18.83 -9.16 8.68
N ILE A 17 18.31 -9.86 9.68
CA ILE A 17 16.93 -9.70 10.18
C ILE A 17 16.67 -8.24 10.54
N THR A 18 17.64 -7.58 11.21
CA THR A 18 17.54 -6.17 11.58
C THR A 18 17.44 -5.25 10.34
N ALA A 19 18.29 -5.48 9.33
CA ALA A 19 18.25 -4.70 8.09
C ALA A 19 16.94 -4.90 7.35
N THR A 20 16.43 -6.13 7.31
CA THR A 20 15.13 -6.46 6.69
C THR A 20 13.99 -5.76 7.44
N GLY A 21 13.95 -5.81 8.77
CA GLY A 21 12.96 -5.09 9.58
C GLY A 21 13.03 -3.58 9.36
N PHE A 22 14.23 -3.02 9.34
CA PHE A 22 14.45 -1.59 9.07
C PHE A 22 13.90 -1.19 7.69
N MET A 23 14.30 -1.86 6.62
CA MET A 23 13.82 -1.52 5.29
C MET A 23 12.31 -1.66 5.14
N MET A 24 11.72 -2.69 5.77
CA MET A 24 10.28 -2.93 5.70
C MET A 24 9.49 -1.85 6.45
N SER A 25 10.01 -1.32 7.55
CA SER A 25 9.39 -0.24 8.32
C SER A 25 9.22 1.05 7.51
N GLY A 26 10.05 1.28 6.50
CA GLY A 26 9.97 2.43 5.61
C GLY A 26 8.59 2.61 4.98
N TYR A 27 7.89 1.53 4.66
CA TYR A 27 6.53 1.58 4.12
C TYR A 27 5.56 2.29 5.08
N PHE A 28 5.61 1.95 6.36
CA PHE A 28 4.70 2.53 7.36
C PHE A 28 5.06 3.97 7.66
N VAL A 29 6.36 4.32 7.68
CA VAL A 29 6.81 5.72 7.78
C VAL A 29 6.24 6.53 6.61
N GLY A 30 6.38 6.03 5.39
CA GLY A 30 5.83 6.67 4.20
C GLY A 30 4.32 6.78 4.22
N TYR A 31 3.62 5.72 4.64
CA TYR A 31 2.17 5.71 4.75
C TYR A 31 1.68 6.77 5.75
N PHE A 32 2.33 6.88 6.92
CA PHE A 32 2.03 7.88 7.93
C PHE A 32 2.26 9.31 7.41
N LEU A 33 3.41 9.58 6.80
CA LEU A 33 3.72 10.89 6.21
C LEU A 33 2.73 11.25 5.10
N GLY A 34 2.41 10.30 4.25
CA GLY A 34 1.45 10.48 3.17
C GLY A 34 0.04 10.78 3.70
N ALA A 35 -0.42 10.10 4.75
CA ALA A 35 -1.72 10.36 5.36
C ALA A 35 -1.89 11.83 5.82
N ILE A 36 -0.79 12.48 6.21
CA ILE A 36 -0.80 13.90 6.60
C ILE A 36 -0.75 14.84 5.39
N ILE A 37 0.04 14.49 4.38
CA ILE A 37 0.37 15.39 3.25
C ILE A 37 -0.68 15.29 2.15
N ILE A 38 -1.10 14.08 1.80
CA ILE A 38 -1.92 13.81 0.61
C ILE A 38 -3.28 14.50 0.61
N PRO A 39 -4.03 14.58 1.71
CA PRO A 39 -5.30 15.31 1.71
C PRO A 39 -5.15 16.77 1.30
N ARG A 40 -4.04 17.43 1.70
CA ARG A 40 -3.75 18.82 1.29
C ARG A 40 -3.41 18.88 -0.20
N LEU A 41 -2.61 17.96 -0.71
CA LEU A 41 -2.27 17.90 -2.13
C LEU A 41 -3.50 17.63 -2.99
N ILE A 42 -4.42 16.75 -2.58
CA ILE A 42 -5.67 16.48 -3.30
C ILE A 42 -6.51 17.77 -3.38
N SER A 43 -6.58 18.55 -2.32
CA SER A 43 -7.35 19.82 -2.32
C SER A 43 -6.79 20.88 -3.27
N GLN A 44 -5.48 20.84 -3.54
CA GLN A 44 -4.80 21.80 -4.42
C GLN A 44 -4.76 21.34 -5.89
N VAL A 45 -4.44 20.09 -6.11
CA VAL A 45 -4.13 19.52 -7.44
C VAL A 45 -5.30 18.71 -8.02
N GLY A 46 -6.14 18.15 -7.16
CA GLY A 46 -7.28 17.31 -7.52
C GLY A 46 -6.97 15.82 -7.53
N HIS A 47 -8.04 15.01 -7.38
CA HIS A 47 -7.96 13.56 -7.18
C HIS A 47 -7.26 12.80 -8.32
N ILE A 48 -7.65 13.06 -9.58
CA ILE A 48 -7.13 12.31 -10.74
C ILE A 48 -5.63 12.53 -10.90
N ARG A 49 -5.16 13.77 -10.75
CA ARG A 49 -3.74 14.09 -10.92
C ARG A 49 -2.90 13.47 -9.80
N ILE A 50 -3.39 13.49 -8.56
CA ILE A 50 -2.71 12.85 -7.43
C ILE A 50 -2.65 11.34 -7.64
N TYR A 51 -3.77 10.70 -8.02
CA TYR A 51 -3.77 9.27 -8.33
C TYR A 51 -2.74 8.93 -9.42
N ALA A 52 -2.76 9.66 -10.53
CA ALA A 52 -1.85 9.44 -11.65
C ALA A 52 -0.39 9.60 -11.25
N ALA A 53 -0.04 10.68 -10.56
CA ALA A 53 1.32 10.94 -10.11
C ALA A 53 1.84 9.83 -9.19
N PHE A 54 1.07 9.46 -8.16
CA PHE A 54 1.53 8.48 -7.17
C PHE A 54 1.46 7.03 -7.66
N ALA A 55 0.56 6.69 -8.56
CA ALA A 55 0.61 5.38 -9.22
C ALA A 55 1.81 5.27 -10.17
N SER A 56 2.16 6.34 -10.89
CA SER A 56 3.39 6.38 -11.70
C SER A 56 4.65 6.27 -10.84
N ILE A 57 4.69 6.97 -9.70
CA ILE A 57 5.80 6.86 -8.73
C ILE A 57 5.88 5.43 -8.19
N ALA A 58 4.77 4.81 -7.80
CA ALA A 58 4.75 3.43 -7.31
C ALA A 58 5.29 2.44 -8.34
N SER A 59 4.89 2.60 -9.62
CA SER A 59 5.39 1.79 -10.73
C SER A 59 6.89 1.96 -10.97
N LEU A 60 7.41 3.18 -10.87
CA LEU A 60 8.84 3.47 -10.99
C LEU A 60 9.63 2.88 -9.83
N VAL A 61 9.16 3.13 -8.60
CA VAL A 61 9.84 2.75 -7.37
C VAL A 61 10.01 1.24 -7.27
N ILE A 62 9.04 0.44 -7.72
CA ILE A 62 9.19 -1.02 -7.68
C ILE A 62 10.32 -1.50 -8.62
N LEU A 63 10.49 -0.90 -9.78
CA LEU A 63 11.60 -1.22 -10.68
C LEU A 63 12.96 -0.84 -10.07
N LEU A 64 13.01 0.29 -9.34
CA LEU A 64 14.23 0.72 -8.65
C LEU A 64 14.65 -0.26 -7.53
N HIS A 65 13.71 -0.96 -6.88
CA HIS A 65 14.07 -2.03 -5.94
C HIS A 65 14.79 -3.19 -6.62
N ALA A 66 14.47 -3.49 -7.87
CA ALA A 66 15.15 -4.54 -8.62
C ALA A 66 16.60 -4.14 -9.03
N VAL A 67 16.80 -2.85 -9.27
CA VAL A 67 18.12 -2.32 -9.74
C VAL A 67 19.06 -2.05 -8.57
N PHE A 68 18.58 -1.46 -7.50
CA PHE A 68 19.40 -1.06 -6.36
C PHE A 68 19.18 -1.96 -5.15
N VAL A 69 20.00 -2.99 -5.04
CA VAL A 69 19.91 -3.98 -3.95
C VAL A 69 20.72 -3.49 -2.75
N SER A 70 20.07 -2.71 -1.88
CA SER A 70 20.68 -2.19 -0.65
C SER A 70 19.59 -1.93 0.40
N PRO A 71 19.75 -2.36 1.66
CA PRO A 71 18.75 -2.15 2.71
C PRO A 71 18.38 -0.69 2.93
N PHE A 72 19.36 0.22 2.87
CA PHE A 72 19.14 1.66 3.05
C PHE A 72 18.36 2.27 1.86
N ILE A 73 18.74 1.93 0.63
CA ILE A 73 18.01 2.39 -0.57
C ILE A 73 16.59 1.81 -0.55
N TRP A 74 16.45 0.54 -0.21
CA TRP A 74 15.14 -0.10 -0.08
C TRP A 74 14.26 0.58 0.98
N PHE A 75 14.83 1.01 2.11
CA PHE A 75 14.09 1.79 3.10
C PHE A 75 13.51 3.07 2.47
N LEU A 76 14.33 3.85 1.75
CA LEU A 76 13.87 5.09 1.10
C LEU A 76 12.80 4.81 0.02
N LEU A 77 13.01 3.79 -0.78
CA LEU A 77 12.03 3.37 -1.80
C LEU A 77 10.72 2.87 -1.15
N ARG A 78 10.79 2.19 -0.02
CA ARG A 78 9.62 1.78 0.77
C ARG A 78 8.86 2.97 1.34
N VAL A 79 9.56 4.03 1.77
CA VAL A 79 8.91 5.29 2.18
C VAL A 79 8.11 5.88 1.00
N LEU A 80 8.70 5.97 -0.18
CA LEU A 80 7.99 6.43 -1.38
C LEU A 80 6.81 5.52 -1.76
N THR A 81 6.96 4.20 -1.62
CA THR A 81 5.87 3.24 -1.82
C THR A 81 4.73 3.51 -0.84
N GLY A 82 5.01 3.71 0.44
CA GLY A 82 4.00 3.99 1.46
C GLY A 82 3.20 5.26 1.17
N ILE A 83 3.89 6.36 0.80
CA ILE A 83 3.25 7.61 0.38
C ILE A 83 2.36 7.36 -0.86
N SER A 84 2.86 6.59 -1.82
CA SER A 84 2.12 6.30 -3.05
C SER A 84 0.85 5.49 -2.77
N MET A 85 0.94 4.46 -1.94
CA MET A 85 -0.20 3.59 -1.63
C MET A 85 -1.29 4.33 -0.86
N VAL A 86 -0.94 5.12 0.17
CA VAL A 86 -1.95 5.92 0.88
C VAL A 86 -2.61 6.95 -0.04
N SER A 87 -1.88 7.49 -1.01
CA SER A 87 -2.43 8.42 -2.01
C SER A 87 -3.48 7.75 -2.88
N ILE A 88 -3.18 6.56 -3.40
CA ILE A 88 -4.07 5.76 -4.23
C ILE A 88 -5.34 5.39 -3.45
N TYR A 89 -5.19 4.88 -2.22
CA TYR A 89 -6.32 4.49 -1.37
C TYR A 89 -7.19 5.68 -1.01
N THR A 90 -6.59 6.81 -0.59
CA THR A 90 -7.35 8.03 -0.23
C THR A 90 -8.18 8.53 -1.40
N VAL A 91 -7.65 8.53 -2.62
CA VAL A 91 -8.41 8.92 -3.81
C VAL A 91 -9.53 7.94 -4.09
N ALA A 92 -9.26 6.63 -4.10
CA ALA A 92 -10.27 5.60 -4.38
C ALA A 92 -11.42 5.65 -3.37
N GLU A 93 -11.11 5.70 -2.08
CA GLU A 93 -12.10 5.76 -1.00
C GLU A 93 -12.90 7.06 -1.01
N SER A 94 -12.26 8.19 -1.33
CA SER A 94 -12.95 9.46 -1.51
C SER A 94 -14.01 9.39 -2.63
N TRP A 95 -13.69 8.75 -3.76
CA TRP A 95 -14.64 8.57 -4.86
C TRP A 95 -15.78 7.63 -4.49
N LEU A 96 -15.49 6.53 -3.81
CA LEU A 96 -16.52 5.61 -3.36
C LEU A 96 -17.47 6.26 -2.37
N ASN A 97 -16.94 7.01 -1.40
CA ASN A 97 -17.74 7.74 -0.42
C ASN A 97 -18.61 8.84 -1.03
N ASP A 98 -18.10 9.57 -2.03
CA ASP A 98 -18.86 10.62 -2.72
C ASP A 98 -20.03 10.04 -3.53
N ARG A 99 -19.87 8.84 -4.07
CA ARG A 99 -20.91 8.16 -4.88
C ARG A 99 -21.88 7.34 -4.06
N ALA A 100 -21.52 7.00 -2.85
CA ALA A 100 -22.37 6.24 -1.95
C ALA A 100 -23.43 7.14 -1.28
N SER A 101 -24.70 6.71 -1.35
CA SER A 101 -25.76 7.29 -0.53
C SER A 101 -25.73 6.70 0.88
N ASN A 102 -26.37 7.36 1.85
CA ASN A 102 -26.47 6.82 3.21
C ASN A 102 -27.11 5.43 3.27
N LYS A 103 -27.95 5.07 2.29
CA LYS A 103 -28.62 3.75 2.22
C LYS A 103 -27.72 2.64 1.72
N ASN A 104 -26.76 2.93 0.81
CA ASN A 104 -25.92 1.91 0.18
C ASN A 104 -24.44 1.99 0.50
N ARG A 105 -24.02 2.96 1.32
CA ARG A 105 -22.61 3.16 1.70
C ARG A 105 -21.98 1.88 2.27
N GLY A 106 -22.68 1.18 3.16
CA GLY A 106 -22.22 -0.08 3.72
C GLY A 106 -21.94 -1.14 2.64
N SER A 107 -22.88 -1.35 1.71
CA SER A 107 -22.71 -2.32 0.62
C SER A 107 -21.55 -1.94 -0.32
N VAL A 108 -21.42 -0.65 -0.67
CA VAL A 108 -20.33 -0.18 -1.54
C VAL A 108 -18.97 -0.43 -0.89
N LEU A 109 -18.84 -0.10 0.39
CA LEU A 109 -17.59 -0.32 1.14
C LEU A 109 -17.32 -1.82 1.34
N SER A 110 -18.34 -2.65 1.59
CA SER A 110 -18.17 -4.10 1.71
C SER A 110 -17.66 -4.72 0.40
N ILE A 111 -18.23 -4.35 -0.74
CA ILE A 111 -17.76 -4.82 -2.05
C ILE A 111 -16.32 -4.37 -2.30
N TYR A 112 -15.99 -3.12 -1.97
CA TYR A 112 -14.61 -2.61 -2.07
C TYR A 112 -13.64 -3.45 -1.24
N MET A 113 -13.99 -3.77 0.01
CA MET A 113 -13.14 -4.60 0.87
C MET A 113 -12.99 -6.03 0.33
N VAL A 114 -14.05 -6.65 -0.18
CA VAL A 114 -13.97 -7.97 -0.83
C VAL A 114 -13.02 -7.95 -2.03
N ILE A 115 -13.12 -6.93 -2.89
CA ILE A 115 -12.21 -6.77 -4.03
C ILE A 115 -10.77 -6.56 -3.56
N LEU A 116 -10.55 -5.72 -2.54
CA LEU A 116 -9.24 -5.39 -2.02
C LEU A 116 -8.55 -6.63 -1.43
N TYR A 117 -9.22 -7.36 -0.52
CA TYR A 117 -8.65 -8.56 0.08
C TYR A 117 -8.54 -9.72 -0.91
N GLY A 118 -9.50 -9.87 -1.83
CA GLY A 118 -9.41 -10.84 -2.93
C GLY A 118 -8.21 -10.57 -3.84
N ALA A 119 -8.00 -9.32 -4.22
CA ALA A 119 -6.83 -8.91 -5.00
C ALA A 119 -5.50 -9.11 -4.23
N MET A 120 -5.51 -8.89 -2.90
CA MET A 120 -4.34 -9.19 -2.06
C MET A 120 -4.01 -10.68 -2.07
N GLY A 121 -5.00 -11.56 -1.89
CA GLY A 121 -4.83 -13.01 -1.96
C GLY A 121 -4.32 -13.46 -3.34
N CYS A 122 -4.98 -13.03 -4.42
CA CYS A 122 -4.51 -13.30 -5.79
C CYS A 122 -3.08 -12.78 -6.01
N GLY A 123 -2.76 -11.61 -5.46
CA GLY A 123 -1.43 -11.04 -5.54
C GLY A 123 -0.37 -11.90 -4.87
N MET A 124 -0.69 -12.60 -3.77
CA MET A 124 0.26 -13.51 -3.13
C MET A 124 0.60 -14.71 -4.04
N LEU A 125 -0.36 -15.23 -4.78
CA LEU A 125 -0.12 -16.31 -5.74
C LEU A 125 0.84 -15.91 -6.87
N LEU A 126 0.92 -14.62 -7.20
CA LEU A 126 1.87 -14.10 -8.19
C LEU A 126 3.35 -14.24 -7.77
N LEU A 127 3.63 -14.52 -6.49
CA LEU A 127 5.00 -14.86 -6.06
C LEU A 127 5.55 -16.11 -6.78
N ASN A 128 4.67 -16.98 -7.25
CA ASN A 128 5.06 -18.20 -7.97
C ASN A 128 5.33 -17.96 -9.46
N PHE A 129 5.12 -16.74 -9.96
CA PHE A 129 5.28 -16.40 -11.38
C PHE A 129 6.73 -16.52 -11.85
N SER A 130 7.69 -16.09 -11.01
CA SER A 130 9.12 -16.17 -11.31
C SER A 130 9.93 -16.12 -10.01
N ASP A 131 11.22 -16.47 -10.06
CA ASP A 131 12.11 -16.34 -8.90
C ASP A 131 12.18 -14.89 -8.42
N PRO A 132 12.00 -14.61 -7.12
CA PRO A 132 12.09 -13.27 -6.54
C PRO A 132 13.41 -12.53 -6.79
N ILE A 133 14.50 -13.23 -7.14
CA ILE A 133 15.78 -12.61 -7.51
C ILE A 133 15.71 -11.97 -8.89
N ASN A 134 14.90 -12.51 -9.78
CA ASN A 134 14.77 -12.04 -11.15
C ASN A 134 14.02 -10.71 -11.25
N PHE A 135 14.08 -10.08 -12.44
CA PHE A 135 13.40 -8.81 -12.72
C PHE A 135 11.90 -8.97 -13.01
N GLU A 136 11.46 -10.14 -13.47
CA GLU A 136 10.09 -10.36 -13.95
C GLU A 136 9.01 -10.05 -12.91
N PRO A 137 9.13 -10.43 -11.62
CA PRO A 137 8.12 -10.09 -10.61
C PRO A 137 7.98 -8.58 -10.42
N PHE A 138 9.08 -7.82 -10.52
CA PHE A 138 9.10 -6.36 -10.38
C PHE A 138 8.46 -5.69 -11.59
N ILE A 139 8.76 -6.19 -12.80
CA ILE A 139 8.13 -5.74 -14.04
C ILE A 139 6.62 -6.00 -13.98
N LEU A 140 6.20 -7.18 -13.52
CA LEU A 140 4.78 -7.53 -13.40
C LEU A 140 4.03 -6.55 -12.47
N ILE A 141 4.59 -6.23 -11.30
CA ILE A 141 3.99 -5.25 -10.38
C ILE A 141 3.90 -3.87 -11.05
N SER A 142 4.96 -3.46 -11.74
CA SER A 142 5.00 -2.18 -12.45
C SER A 142 3.92 -2.10 -13.54
N ILE A 143 3.75 -3.15 -14.34
CA ILE A 143 2.71 -3.25 -15.37
C ILE A 143 1.31 -3.16 -14.75
N ILE A 144 1.04 -3.92 -13.69
CA ILE A 144 -0.28 -3.92 -13.02
C ILE A 144 -0.55 -2.52 -12.45
N THR A 145 0.43 -1.90 -11.79
CA THR A 145 0.28 -0.57 -11.19
C THR A 145 0.06 0.50 -12.24
N SER A 146 0.82 0.45 -13.35
CA SER A 146 0.64 1.37 -14.48
C SER A 146 -0.69 1.13 -15.21
N GLY A 147 -1.10 -0.12 -15.37
CA GLY A 147 -2.38 -0.48 -15.97
C GLY A 147 -3.59 0.06 -15.20
N ALA A 148 -3.47 0.14 -13.87
CA ALA A 148 -4.52 0.72 -13.02
C ALA A 148 -4.75 2.22 -13.26
N LEU A 149 -3.83 2.93 -13.90
CA LEU A 149 -4.00 4.33 -14.29
C LEU A 149 -5.03 4.51 -15.42
N VAL A 150 -5.08 3.57 -16.34
CA VAL A 150 -5.84 3.72 -17.59
C VAL A 150 -7.33 4.01 -17.34
N PRO A 151 -8.08 3.23 -16.52
CA PRO A 151 -9.50 3.49 -16.32
C PRO A 151 -9.76 4.81 -15.59
N ILE A 152 -8.84 5.24 -14.70
CA ILE A 152 -9.00 6.50 -13.97
C ILE A 152 -8.77 7.70 -14.90
N LEU A 153 -7.76 7.64 -15.77
CA LEU A 153 -7.45 8.73 -16.70
C LEU A 153 -8.51 8.86 -17.82
N LEU A 154 -9.11 7.74 -18.22
CA LEU A 154 -10.16 7.73 -19.26
C LEU A 154 -11.56 8.05 -18.71
N THR A 155 -11.71 8.23 -17.39
CA THR A 155 -13.03 8.54 -16.82
C THR A 155 -13.51 9.93 -17.25
N LYS A 156 -14.74 9.99 -17.77
CA LYS A 156 -15.43 11.26 -18.07
C LYS A 156 -16.16 11.85 -16.87
N ARG A 157 -16.17 11.16 -15.73
CA ARG A 157 -16.88 11.59 -14.54
C ARG A 157 -16.10 12.65 -13.78
N LYS A 158 -16.80 13.68 -13.33
CA LYS A 158 -16.20 14.71 -12.50
C LYS A 158 -15.69 14.10 -11.18
N PRO A 159 -14.48 14.43 -10.74
CA PRO A 159 -13.96 14.00 -9.44
C PRO A 159 -14.81 14.60 -8.30
N PRO A 160 -14.79 13.97 -7.11
CA PRO A 160 -15.43 14.53 -5.92
C PRO A 160 -14.96 15.95 -5.64
N THR A 161 -15.87 16.80 -5.16
CA THR A 161 -15.47 18.09 -4.62
C THR A 161 -14.86 17.89 -3.24
N PHE A 162 -13.62 18.32 -3.06
CA PHE A 162 -12.95 18.19 -1.77
C PHE A 162 -13.57 19.20 -0.79
N LYS A 163 -14.35 18.71 0.16
CA LYS A 163 -14.79 19.54 1.28
C LYS A 163 -13.56 19.89 2.12
N LYS A 164 -13.47 21.13 2.57
CA LYS A 164 -12.39 21.58 3.46
C LYS A 164 -12.30 20.63 4.66
N ILE A 165 -11.12 20.04 4.85
CA ILE A 165 -10.91 19.11 5.95
C ILE A 165 -11.01 19.91 7.26
N GLU A 166 -11.98 19.59 8.07
CA GLU A 166 -11.99 20.03 9.46
C GLU A 166 -10.89 19.27 10.18
N LYS A 167 -9.92 20.01 10.67
CA LYS A 167 -8.80 19.43 11.42
C LYS A 167 -9.30 19.06 12.81
N MET A 168 -9.45 17.78 13.07
CA MET A 168 -9.63 17.27 14.41
C MET A 168 -8.25 17.05 15.05
N SER A 169 -8.10 17.49 16.29
CA SER A 169 -6.92 17.17 17.09
C SER A 169 -6.96 15.69 17.51
N ILE A 170 -5.77 15.10 17.80
CA ILE A 170 -5.71 13.73 18.31
C ILE A 170 -6.52 13.56 19.60
N GLN A 171 -6.55 14.60 20.43
CA GLN A 171 -7.33 14.63 21.67
C GLN A 171 -8.84 14.59 21.40
N GLU A 172 -9.34 15.33 20.42
CA GLU A 172 -10.75 15.31 20.01
C GLU A 172 -11.16 13.95 19.46
N VAL A 173 -10.29 13.29 18.66
CA VAL A 173 -10.53 11.93 18.17
C VAL A 173 -10.59 10.94 19.33
N TYR A 174 -9.66 11.03 20.30
CA TYR A 174 -9.67 10.17 21.49
C TYR A 174 -10.92 10.36 22.33
N ILE A 175 -11.32 11.61 22.59
CA ILE A 175 -12.55 11.90 23.37
C ILE A 175 -13.79 11.38 22.64
N SER A 176 -13.87 11.52 21.32
CA SER A 176 -15.02 11.07 20.52
C SER A 176 -15.15 9.55 20.46
N SER A 177 -14.04 8.82 20.39
CA SER A 177 -14.03 7.37 20.28
C SER A 177 -12.73 6.76 20.85
N PRO A 178 -12.61 6.66 22.20
CA PRO A 178 -11.40 6.12 22.83
C PRO A 178 -11.15 4.66 22.41
N PHE A 179 -12.19 3.84 22.42
CA PHE A 179 -12.09 2.45 21.98
C PHE A 179 -11.69 2.31 20.52
N GLY A 180 -12.28 3.12 19.63
CA GLY A 180 -11.95 3.13 18.21
C GLY A 180 -10.48 3.48 17.96
N MET A 181 -9.96 4.48 18.66
CA MET A 181 -8.57 4.89 18.51
C MET A 181 -7.59 3.83 19.04
N VAL A 182 -7.82 3.29 20.22
CA VAL A 182 -6.95 2.28 20.84
C VAL A 182 -6.97 0.98 20.03
N SER A 183 -8.17 0.50 19.66
CA SER A 183 -8.29 -0.72 18.85
C SER A 183 -7.63 -0.58 17.46
N SER A 184 -7.73 0.60 16.82
CA SER A 184 -7.07 0.86 15.55
C SER A 184 -5.54 0.82 15.65
N LEU A 185 -4.98 1.32 16.76
CA LEU A 185 -3.52 1.25 17.00
C LEU A 185 -3.05 -0.19 17.17
N PHE A 186 -3.73 -0.99 18.02
CA PHE A 186 -3.36 -2.39 18.21
C PHE A 186 -3.58 -3.23 16.96
N TYR A 187 -4.69 -3.02 16.25
CA TYR A 187 -4.96 -3.68 14.99
C TYR A 187 -3.89 -3.35 13.93
N GLY A 188 -3.54 -2.07 13.79
CA GLY A 188 -2.51 -1.62 12.86
C GLY A 188 -1.14 -2.23 13.18
N ALA A 189 -0.76 -2.30 14.46
CA ALA A 189 0.48 -2.94 14.88
C ALA A 189 0.50 -4.44 14.57
N ALA A 190 -0.56 -5.18 14.91
CA ALA A 190 -0.68 -6.60 14.61
C ALA A 190 -0.68 -6.87 13.10
N GLN A 191 -1.47 -6.11 12.36
CA GLN A 191 -1.57 -6.21 10.90
C GLN A 191 -0.21 -5.97 10.24
N SER A 192 0.51 -4.91 10.65
CA SER A 192 1.82 -4.60 10.08
C SER A 192 2.85 -5.70 10.34
N ALA A 193 2.86 -6.27 11.55
CA ALA A 193 3.73 -7.38 11.90
C ALA A 193 3.44 -8.61 11.05
N LEU A 194 2.17 -9.01 10.93
CA LEU A 194 1.77 -10.17 10.15
C LEU A 194 2.10 -10.00 8.65
N PHE A 195 1.64 -8.93 8.02
CA PHE A 195 1.83 -8.74 6.58
C PHE A 195 3.28 -8.48 6.17
N THR A 196 4.11 -8.00 7.09
CA THR A 196 5.50 -7.65 6.78
C THR A 196 6.47 -8.78 7.12
N LEU A 197 6.33 -9.37 8.30
CA LEU A 197 7.33 -10.29 8.83
C LEU A 197 6.99 -11.76 8.59
N LEU A 198 5.72 -12.11 8.33
CA LEU A 198 5.33 -13.50 8.14
C LEU A 198 6.05 -14.13 6.94
N ALA A 199 6.08 -13.44 5.80
CA ALA A 199 6.78 -13.94 4.60
C ALA A 199 8.30 -14.05 4.82
N VAL A 200 8.90 -13.11 5.58
CA VAL A 200 10.31 -13.13 5.95
C VAL A 200 10.61 -14.32 6.87
N TYR A 201 9.78 -14.52 7.88
CA TYR A 201 9.90 -15.63 8.81
C TYR A 201 9.77 -16.98 8.10
N ALA A 202 8.74 -17.15 7.27
CA ALA A 202 8.53 -18.38 6.52
C ALA A 202 9.68 -18.66 5.53
N ALA A 203 10.21 -17.63 4.86
CA ALA A 203 11.38 -17.76 4.00
C ALA A 203 12.65 -18.17 4.79
N GLY A 204 12.86 -17.59 5.98
CA GLY A 204 13.93 -17.96 6.88
C GLY A 204 13.83 -19.39 7.43
N MET A 205 12.62 -19.95 7.50
CA MET A 205 12.35 -21.35 7.88
C MET A 205 12.40 -22.31 6.67
N ASN A 206 12.90 -21.87 5.52
CA ASN A 206 13.02 -22.64 4.28
C ASN A 206 11.67 -23.11 3.69
N PHE A 207 10.57 -22.41 3.95
CA PHE A 207 9.32 -22.70 3.25
C PHE A 207 9.45 -22.37 1.76
N THR A 208 8.83 -23.19 0.92
CA THR A 208 8.79 -22.94 -0.52
C THR A 208 7.99 -21.66 -0.83
N ILE A 209 8.26 -21.03 -1.97
CA ILE A 209 7.53 -19.84 -2.41
C ILE A 209 6.01 -20.12 -2.47
N PHE A 210 5.63 -21.31 -2.91
CA PHE A 210 4.23 -21.75 -2.93
C PHE A 210 3.61 -21.77 -1.53
N GLN A 211 4.30 -22.34 -0.54
CA GLN A 211 3.82 -22.36 0.86
C GLN A 211 3.72 -20.95 1.47
N ILE A 212 4.60 -20.03 1.07
CA ILE A 212 4.56 -18.63 1.52
C ILE A 212 3.38 -17.88 0.89
N SER A 213 2.92 -18.30 -0.29
CA SER A 213 1.84 -17.65 -1.04
C SER A 213 0.43 -18.12 -0.64
N LEU A 214 0.31 -19.16 0.16
CA LEU A 214 -0.95 -19.69 0.72
C LEU A 214 -1.27 -19.05 2.06
#